data_870aa7898d1816cc2246fa237e1b3d82
#
_entry.id   870aa7898d1816cc2246fa237e1b3d82
#
_cell.length_a   1.000
_cell.length_b   1.000
_cell.length_c   1.000
_cell.angle_alpha   90.00
_cell.angle_beta   90.00
_cell.angle_gamma   90.00
#
_symmetry.space_group_name_H-M   'P 1'
#
loop_
_entity.id
_entity.type
_entity.pdbx_description
1 polymer ?
#
loop_
_entity_poly.entity_id
_entity_poly.type
_entity_poly.pdbx_seq_one_letter_code
_entity_poly.pdbx_strand_id
1 'polypeptide(L)'
;MTPRFEELDFVETPMGDLTLWRRDFNGADVFEVKLGDEYLMSSLFVVAEEELSRLGLAAHTNPRDVMVGGLGLGYTAVAALHDSRVKSLTVVETMAAVIDWHERKLLPVSVALVDDPRTTLQQADFFALVRAEPKVTWDAILVDIDHSTEHQLDPSHADLYTVHGLTALKQHLRPGGVFALWSDDAPLPSFVASLEQVFASVESHVVSFDNFLTGGVSTNTVYVARQD
;
A
#
# COMPACT_ATOMS: atom_id res chain seq x y z
N MET A 1 -16.20 31.33 -0.34
CA MET A 1 -16.85 30.04 -0.64
C MET A 1 -16.86 29.24 0.65
N THR A 2 -17.97 28.62 1.04
CA THR A 2 -18.01 27.69 2.17
C THR A 2 -17.17 26.48 1.78
N PRO A 3 -16.23 26.01 2.62
CA PRO A 3 -15.48 24.79 2.32
C PRO A 3 -16.47 23.68 2.01
N ARG A 4 -16.31 23.04 0.86
CA ARG A 4 -17.13 21.89 0.50
C ARG A 4 -16.64 20.71 1.31
N PHE A 5 -17.50 20.16 2.15
CA PHE A 5 -17.26 18.93 2.87
C PHE A 5 -18.43 18.00 2.54
N GLU A 6 -18.15 16.83 1.98
CA GLU A 6 -19.14 15.94 1.42
C GLU A 6 -18.78 14.49 1.75
N GLU A 7 -19.71 13.78 2.36
CA GLU A 7 -19.65 12.33 2.49
C GLU A 7 -20.03 11.72 1.14
N LEU A 8 -19.09 11.01 0.52
CA LEU A 8 -19.28 10.36 -0.76
C LEU A 8 -19.87 8.96 -0.61
N ASP A 9 -19.50 8.27 0.49
CA ASP A 9 -20.01 6.96 0.80
C ASP A 9 -19.86 6.62 2.29
N PHE A 10 -20.74 5.75 2.79
CA PHE A 10 -20.76 5.21 4.15
C PHE A 10 -21.11 3.73 4.10
N VAL A 11 -20.30 2.88 4.72
CA VAL A 11 -20.51 1.42 4.76
C VAL A 11 -20.23 0.89 6.15
N GLU A 12 -21.21 0.23 6.77
CA GLU A 12 -21.00 -0.53 7.99
C GLU A 12 -20.17 -1.79 7.67
N THR A 13 -19.03 -1.99 8.35
CA THR A 13 -18.19 -3.15 8.19
C THR A 13 -17.98 -3.87 9.52
N PRO A 14 -17.55 -5.14 9.50
CA PRO A 14 -17.19 -5.85 10.75
C PRO A 14 -16.06 -5.19 11.55
N MET A 15 -15.23 -4.36 10.89
CA MET A 15 -14.12 -3.62 11.51
C MET A 15 -14.55 -2.24 12.02
N GLY A 16 -15.78 -1.80 11.75
CA GLY A 16 -16.32 -0.49 12.07
C GLY A 16 -16.91 0.24 10.87
N ASP A 17 -17.44 1.43 11.09
CA ASP A 17 -18.03 2.25 10.03
C ASP A 17 -16.95 2.82 9.13
N LEU A 18 -16.98 2.45 7.85
CA LEU A 18 -16.05 2.93 6.83
C LEU A 18 -16.70 4.09 6.08
N THR A 19 -16.04 5.26 6.07
CA THR A 19 -16.54 6.45 5.41
C THR A 19 -15.54 7.03 4.42
N LEU A 20 -16.04 7.44 3.26
CA LEU A 20 -15.28 8.17 2.26
C LEU A 20 -15.75 9.62 2.21
N TRP A 21 -14.84 10.55 2.46
CA TRP A 21 -15.09 11.99 2.43
C TRP A 21 -14.34 12.69 1.32
N ARG A 22 -14.97 13.73 0.79
CA ARG A 22 -14.30 14.72 -0.06
C ARG A 22 -14.42 16.10 0.58
N ARG A 23 -13.32 16.81 0.70
CA ARG A 23 -13.31 18.20 1.15
C ARG A 23 -12.48 19.10 0.24
N ASP A 24 -12.88 20.38 0.15
CA ASP A 24 -12.05 21.39 -0.48
C ASP A 24 -10.91 21.78 0.48
N PHE A 25 -9.69 21.75 -0.03
CA PHE A 25 -8.52 22.28 0.65
C PHE A 25 -7.76 23.19 -0.31
N ASN A 26 -7.83 24.51 -0.07
CA ASN A 26 -7.18 25.53 -0.91
C ASN A 26 -7.56 25.45 -2.40
N GLY A 27 -8.79 25.04 -2.72
CA GLY A 27 -9.29 24.92 -4.09
C GLY A 27 -8.99 23.58 -4.76
N ALA A 28 -8.43 22.62 -4.04
CA ALA A 28 -8.23 21.24 -4.49
C ALA A 28 -9.13 20.29 -3.72
N ASP A 29 -9.70 19.28 -4.40
CA ASP A 29 -10.44 18.21 -3.74
C ASP A 29 -9.47 17.27 -3.02
N VAL A 30 -9.69 17.05 -1.73
CA VAL A 30 -8.98 16.09 -0.89
C VAL A 30 -9.93 14.97 -0.50
N PHE A 31 -9.47 13.75 -0.64
CA PHE A 31 -10.21 12.54 -0.30
C PHE A 31 -9.63 11.93 0.97
N GLU A 32 -10.50 11.55 1.89
CA GLU A 32 -10.13 11.04 3.20
C GLU A 32 -11.00 9.84 3.54
N VAL A 33 -10.39 8.83 4.14
CA VAL A 33 -11.07 7.61 4.59
C VAL A 33 -10.92 7.47 6.09
N LYS A 34 -12.03 7.16 6.75
CA LYS A 34 -12.08 6.83 8.18
C LYS A 34 -12.66 5.46 8.40
N LEU A 35 -12.19 4.78 9.43
CA LEU A 35 -12.76 3.56 9.97
C LEU A 35 -13.14 3.82 11.43
N GLY A 36 -14.45 3.96 11.73
CA GLY A 36 -14.91 4.50 12.99
C GLY A 36 -14.36 5.90 13.25
N ASP A 37 -13.67 6.06 14.37
CA ASP A 37 -13.02 7.33 14.74
C ASP A 37 -11.59 7.48 14.19
N GLU A 38 -11.02 6.44 13.58
CA GLU A 38 -9.65 6.41 13.09
C GLU A 38 -9.52 6.93 11.67
N TYR A 39 -8.55 7.80 11.46
CA TYR A 39 -8.14 8.25 10.14
C TYR A 39 -7.25 7.19 9.49
N LEU A 40 -7.71 6.56 8.39
CA LEU A 40 -6.91 5.55 7.69
C LEU A 40 -5.98 6.18 6.67
N MET A 41 -6.48 7.09 5.85
CA MET A 41 -5.69 7.64 4.74
C MET A 41 -6.25 8.97 4.23
N SER A 42 -5.38 9.74 3.57
CA SER A 42 -5.73 11.02 2.94
C SER A 42 -4.94 11.21 1.64
N SER A 43 -5.59 11.80 0.64
CA SER A 43 -4.92 12.17 -0.62
C SER A 43 -4.07 13.45 -0.52
N LEU A 44 -3.87 13.98 0.68
CA LEU A 44 -3.03 15.19 0.89
C LEU A 44 -1.53 14.93 0.71
N PHE A 45 -1.08 13.77 1.17
CA PHE A 45 0.32 13.41 1.15
C PHE A 45 0.43 11.97 0.64
N VAL A 46 0.81 11.82 -0.61
CA VAL A 46 0.86 10.51 -1.30
C VAL A 46 2.26 10.17 -1.81
N VAL A 47 3.24 11.00 -1.42
CA VAL A 47 4.62 10.87 -1.92
C VAL A 47 5.23 9.54 -1.54
N ALA A 48 4.98 9.06 -0.33
CA ALA A 48 5.59 7.83 0.17
C ALA A 48 4.96 6.57 -0.44
N GLU A 49 3.67 6.59 -0.73
CA GLU A 49 2.96 5.54 -1.46
C GLU A 49 3.47 5.41 -2.91
N GLU A 50 3.70 6.55 -3.58
CA GLU A 50 4.30 6.56 -4.91
C GLU A 50 5.76 6.07 -4.87
N GLU A 51 6.54 6.49 -3.85
CA GLU A 51 7.93 6.06 -3.65
C GLU A 51 8.02 4.57 -3.30
N LEU A 52 7.04 3.99 -2.59
CA LEU A 52 6.98 2.55 -2.35
C LEU A 52 7.06 1.77 -3.67
N SER A 53 6.24 2.15 -4.64
CA SER A 53 6.25 1.52 -5.96
C SER A 53 7.55 1.81 -6.71
N ARG A 54 7.99 3.06 -6.74
CA ARG A 54 9.19 3.46 -7.47
C ARG A 54 10.45 2.75 -6.95
N LEU A 55 10.65 2.72 -5.64
CA LEU A 55 11.82 2.10 -5.01
C LEU A 55 11.76 0.58 -5.11
N GLY A 56 10.59 -0.02 -4.79
CA GLY A 56 10.40 -1.46 -4.88
C GLY A 56 10.64 -2.00 -6.28
N LEU A 57 10.08 -1.36 -7.31
CA LEU A 57 10.25 -1.80 -8.69
C LEU A 57 11.64 -1.49 -9.24
N ALA A 58 12.31 -0.45 -8.76
CA ALA A 58 13.69 -0.14 -9.16
C ALA A 58 14.69 -1.22 -8.69
N ALA A 59 14.40 -1.89 -7.57
CA ALA A 59 15.23 -2.97 -7.04
C ALA A 59 15.16 -4.27 -7.87
N HIS A 60 14.17 -4.41 -8.76
CA HIS A 60 14.05 -5.56 -9.66
C HIS A 60 14.42 -5.19 -11.10
N THR A 61 15.18 -6.06 -11.75
CA THR A 61 15.68 -5.79 -13.13
C THR A 61 14.57 -5.72 -14.18
N ASN A 62 13.53 -6.53 -14.03
CA ASN A 62 12.41 -6.60 -14.98
C ASN A 62 11.09 -7.02 -14.26
N PRO A 63 10.50 -6.15 -13.42
CA PRO A 63 9.27 -6.45 -12.68
C PRO A 63 8.08 -6.49 -13.64
N ARG A 64 7.63 -7.68 -14.02
CA ARG A 64 6.52 -7.86 -14.97
C ARG A 64 5.20 -8.09 -14.25
N ASP A 65 5.22 -8.98 -13.27
CA ASP A 65 4.02 -9.38 -12.52
C ASP A 65 4.16 -8.87 -11.08
N VAL A 66 3.34 -7.90 -10.74
CA VAL A 66 3.40 -7.18 -9.47
C VAL A 66 2.14 -7.42 -8.66
N MET A 67 2.30 -7.65 -7.36
CA MET A 67 1.19 -7.63 -6.40
C MET A 67 1.32 -6.41 -5.49
N VAL A 68 0.20 -5.73 -5.27
CA VAL A 68 0.06 -4.70 -4.23
C VAL A 68 -0.89 -5.24 -3.17
N GLY A 69 -0.45 -5.26 -1.92
CA GLY A 69 -1.29 -5.51 -0.75
C GLY A 69 -1.76 -4.19 -0.17
N GLY A 70 -3.08 -4.00 -0.13
CA GLY A 70 -3.75 -2.74 0.18
C GLY A 70 -4.04 -1.91 -1.08
N LEU A 71 -5.31 -1.55 -1.24
CA LEU A 71 -5.76 -0.70 -2.34
C LEU A 71 -5.84 0.77 -1.90
N GLY A 72 -6.46 1.00 -0.77
CA GLY A 72 -6.66 2.34 -0.23
C GLY A 72 -7.16 3.34 -1.27
N LEU A 73 -6.53 4.51 -1.35
CA LEU A 73 -6.82 5.53 -2.37
C LEU A 73 -6.19 5.23 -3.74
N GLY A 74 -5.38 4.17 -3.87
CA GLY A 74 -4.88 3.63 -5.14
C GLY A 74 -3.55 4.21 -5.63
N TYR A 75 -2.88 5.07 -4.87
CA TYR A 75 -1.67 5.76 -5.33
C TYR A 75 -0.49 4.80 -5.53
N THR A 76 -0.26 3.86 -4.62
CA THR A 76 0.75 2.78 -4.78
C THR A 76 0.51 1.98 -6.06
N ALA A 77 -0.74 1.58 -6.30
CA ALA A 77 -1.09 0.77 -7.47
C ALA A 77 -0.89 1.54 -8.79
N VAL A 78 -1.35 2.79 -8.86
CA VAL A 78 -1.17 3.63 -10.07
C VAL A 78 0.29 3.97 -10.30
N ALA A 79 1.07 4.24 -9.24
CA ALA A 79 2.50 4.46 -9.38
C ALA A 79 3.21 3.21 -9.94
N ALA A 80 2.80 1.99 -9.55
CA ALA A 80 3.32 0.76 -10.14
C ALA A 80 3.00 0.65 -11.65
N LEU A 81 1.82 1.10 -12.09
CA LEU A 81 1.44 1.09 -13.51
C LEU A 81 2.25 2.10 -14.36
N HIS A 82 2.84 3.12 -13.76
CA HIS A 82 3.73 4.06 -14.47
C HIS A 82 5.03 3.39 -14.91
N ASP A 83 5.43 2.27 -14.30
CA ASP A 83 6.57 1.49 -14.79
C ASP A 83 6.15 0.66 -16.02
N SER A 84 6.70 0.99 -17.17
CA SER A 84 6.37 0.33 -18.45
C SER A 84 6.78 -1.16 -18.51
N ARG A 85 7.64 -1.61 -17.59
CA ARG A 85 8.04 -3.01 -17.46
C ARG A 85 6.92 -3.85 -16.87
N VAL A 86 6.05 -3.28 -16.03
CA VAL A 86 4.91 -3.97 -15.43
C VAL A 86 3.92 -4.38 -16.52
N LYS A 87 3.56 -5.67 -16.55
CA LYS A 87 2.62 -6.27 -17.51
C LYS A 87 1.34 -6.78 -16.87
N SER A 88 1.40 -7.07 -15.56
CA SER A 88 0.26 -7.50 -14.76
C SER A 88 0.38 -6.89 -13.37
N LEU A 89 -0.70 -6.30 -12.89
CA LEU A 89 -0.83 -5.76 -11.55
C LEU A 89 -2.03 -6.40 -10.87
N THR A 90 -1.80 -7.12 -9.78
CA THR A 90 -2.86 -7.62 -8.90
C THR A 90 -2.87 -6.81 -7.62
N VAL A 91 -3.99 -6.15 -7.33
CA VAL A 91 -4.18 -5.41 -6.08
C VAL A 91 -5.11 -6.20 -5.18
N VAL A 92 -4.62 -6.58 -4.00
CA VAL A 92 -5.37 -7.36 -3.00
C VAL A 92 -5.92 -6.42 -1.95
N GLU A 93 -7.24 -6.38 -1.80
CA GLU A 93 -7.95 -5.52 -0.85
C GLU A 93 -9.02 -6.33 -0.10
N THR A 94 -9.05 -6.18 1.21
CA THR A 94 -10.02 -6.88 2.08
C THR A 94 -11.41 -6.25 2.04
N MET A 95 -11.47 -4.92 1.96
CA MET A 95 -12.72 -4.18 2.05
C MET A 95 -13.38 -4.04 0.68
N ALA A 96 -14.49 -4.75 0.46
CA ALA A 96 -15.27 -4.65 -0.78
C ALA A 96 -15.68 -3.21 -1.10
N ALA A 97 -15.95 -2.38 -0.09
CA ALA A 97 -16.32 -0.97 -0.27
C ALA A 97 -15.19 -0.16 -0.93
N VAL A 98 -13.93 -0.41 -0.55
CA VAL A 98 -12.78 0.29 -1.15
C VAL A 98 -12.64 -0.08 -2.64
N ILE A 99 -12.84 -1.35 -2.99
CA ILE A 99 -12.88 -1.80 -4.40
C ILE A 99 -14.03 -1.10 -5.13
N ASP A 100 -15.24 -1.11 -4.58
CA ASP A 100 -16.43 -0.47 -5.16
C ASP A 100 -16.21 1.03 -5.42
N TRP A 101 -15.55 1.75 -4.53
CA TRP A 101 -15.24 3.17 -4.74
C TRP A 101 -14.38 3.39 -5.99
N HIS A 102 -13.42 2.52 -6.24
CA HIS A 102 -12.60 2.58 -7.46
C HIS A 102 -13.41 2.19 -8.70
N GLU A 103 -14.21 1.14 -8.65
CA GLU A 103 -15.07 0.71 -9.76
C GLU A 103 -16.09 1.78 -10.13
N ARG A 104 -16.67 2.48 -9.14
CA ARG A 104 -17.54 3.64 -9.32
C ARG A 104 -16.80 4.92 -9.70
N LYS A 105 -15.49 4.89 -9.74
CA LYS A 105 -14.63 6.03 -10.11
C LYS A 105 -14.83 7.26 -9.21
N LEU A 106 -15.00 7.03 -7.91
CA LEU A 106 -15.18 8.10 -6.93
C LEU A 106 -13.85 8.79 -6.56
N LEU A 107 -12.72 8.10 -6.74
CA LEU A 107 -11.40 8.57 -6.34
C LEU A 107 -10.59 9.11 -7.52
N PRO A 108 -9.65 10.05 -7.30
CA PRO A 108 -8.93 10.74 -8.38
C PRO A 108 -8.21 9.80 -9.35
N VAL A 109 -7.64 8.72 -8.81
CA VAL A 109 -6.81 7.79 -9.59
C VAL A 109 -7.58 6.60 -10.14
N SER A 110 -8.87 6.45 -9.79
CA SER A 110 -9.67 5.28 -10.13
C SER A 110 -9.70 4.98 -11.63
N VAL A 111 -9.86 6.02 -12.46
CA VAL A 111 -9.89 5.85 -13.92
C VAL A 111 -8.58 5.24 -14.43
N ALA A 112 -7.44 5.77 -13.97
CA ALA A 112 -6.13 5.27 -14.35
C ALA A 112 -5.87 3.83 -13.88
N LEU A 113 -6.52 3.43 -12.77
CA LEU A 113 -6.37 2.11 -12.19
C LEU A 113 -7.29 1.08 -12.83
N VAL A 114 -8.62 1.34 -12.85
CA VAL A 114 -9.60 0.33 -13.27
C VAL A 114 -9.73 0.19 -14.78
N ASP A 115 -9.41 1.23 -15.54
CA ASP A 115 -9.45 1.19 -17.00
C ASP A 115 -8.14 0.65 -17.61
N ASP A 116 -7.07 0.46 -16.79
CA ASP A 116 -5.83 -0.15 -17.27
C ASP A 116 -5.99 -1.68 -17.39
N PRO A 117 -5.83 -2.25 -18.59
CA PRO A 117 -6.04 -3.68 -18.82
C PRO A 117 -5.05 -4.59 -18.07
N ARG A 118 -3.99 -4.03 -17.50
CA ARG A 118 -3.02 -4.77 -16.68
C ARG A 118 -3.52 -5.00 -15.26
N THR A 119 -4.55 -4.25 -14.80
CA THR A 119 -5.02 -4.25 -13.42
C THR A 119 -6.04 -5.34 -13.16
N THR A 120 -5.88 -6.03 -12.03
CA THR A 120 -6.88 -6.90 -11.43
C THR A 120 -7.06 -6.50 -9.98
N LEU A 121 -8.28 -6.07 -9.60
CA LEU A 121 -8.65 -5.87 -8.20
C LEU A 121 -9.18 -7.19 -7.65
N GLN A 122 -8.56 -7.68 -6.59
CA GLN A 122 -8.90 -8.95 -5.95
C GLN A 122 -9.36 -8.71 -4.52
N GLN A 123 -10.65 -8.98 -4.25
CA GLN A 123 -11.12 -8.97 -2.86
C GLN A 123 -10.60 -10.21 -2.13
N ALA A 124 -9.66 -10.02 -1.21
CA ALA A 124 -9.11 -11.06 -0.36
C ALA A 124 -8.37 -10.47 0.84
N ASP A 125 -8.17 -11.26 1.88
CA ASP A 125 -7.25 -10.95 2.97
C ASP A 125 -5.81 -11.24 2.52
N PHE A 126 -5.01 -10.17 2.39
CA PHE A 126 -3.60 -10.24 2.01
C PHE A 126 -2.77 -11.10 2.97
N PHE A 127 -2.99 -10.95 4.29
CA PHE A 127 -2.23 -11.68 5.29
C PHE A 127 -2.56 -13.18 5.28
N ALA A 128 -3.82 -13.54 5.07
CA ALA A 128 -4.21 -14.93 4.89
C ALA A 128 -3.63 -15.52 3.59
N LEU A 129 -3.59 -14.69 2.51
CA LEU A 129 -3.02 -15.11 1.22
C LEU A 129 -1.54 -15.47 1.38
N VAL A 130 -0.73 -14.61 2.02
CA VAL A 130 0.72 -14.81 2.14
C VAL A 130 1.10 -15.88 3.15
N ARG A 131 0.21 -16.23 4.09
CA ARG A 131 0.37 -17.38 4.98
C ARG A 131 0.09 -18.72 4.31
N ALA A 132 -0.69 -18.73 3.24
CA ALA A 132 -1.01 -19.94 2.49
C ALA A 132 0.12 -20.34 1.53
N GLU A 133 0.11 -21.59 1.06
CA GLU A 133 1.01 -22.00 -0.02
C GLU A 133 0.75 -21.18 -1.30
N PRO A 134 1.79 -20.67 -1.98
CA PRO A 134 1.62 -19.86 -3.16
C PRO A 134 1.02 -20.64 -4.32
N LYS A 135 -0.07 -20.13 -4.89
CA LYS A 135 -0.62 -20.62 -6.17
C LYS A 135 -0.06 -19.86 -7.37
N VAL A 136 0.39 -18.63 -7.14
CA VAL A 136 1.01 -17.73 -8.10
C VAL A 136 2.18 -17.07 -7.42
N THR A 137 3.21 -16.71 -8.18
CA THR A 137 4.40 -15.99 -7.68
C THR A 137 4.60 -14.70 -8.48
N TRP A 138 5.13 -13.69 -7.82
CA TRP A 138 5.32 -12.35 -8.36
C TRP A 138 6.79 -11.95 -8.44
N ASP A 139 7.09 -11.00 -9.32
CA ASP A 139 8.40 -10.35 -9.42
C ASP A 139 8.58 -9.30 -8.31
N ALA A 140 7.47 -8.66 -7.90
CA ALA A 140 7.44 -7.74 -6.78
C ALA A 140 6.14 -7.84 -5.98
N ILE A 141 6.25 -7.69 -4.65
CA ILE A 141 5.14 -7.56 -3.71
C ILE A 141 5.35 -6.25 -2.95
N LEU A 142 4.41 -5.32 -3.13
CA LEU A 142 4.42 -3.99 -2.50
C LEU A 142 3.30 -3.95 -1.47
N VAL A 143 3.60 -3.63 -0.21
CA VAL A 143 2.62 -3.68 0.89
C VAL A 143 2.41 -2.29 1.47
N ASP A 144 1.14 -1.89 1.47
CA ASP A 144 0.64 -0.58 1.90
C ASP A 144 -0.70 -0.78 2.63
N ILE A 145 -0.66 -1.37 3.85
CA ILE A 145 -1.86 -1.74 4.61
C ILE A 145 -1.84 -1.15 6.01
N ASP A 146 -0.84 -1.51 6.83
CA ASP A 146 -0.75 -1.09 8.21
C ASP A 146 -0.02 0.25 8.34
N HIS A 147 -0.29 1.00 9.41
CA HIS A 147 0.40 2.27 9.66
C HIS A 147 1.89 2.08 9.85
N SER A 148 2.30 1.00 10.52
CA SER A 148 3.70 0.62 10.66
C SER A 148 3.83 -0.83 11.08
N THR A 149 5.07 -1.31 11.18
CA THR A 149 5.38 -2.65 11.68
C THR A 149 5.04 -2.86 13.17
N GLU A 150 4.78 -1.78 13.92
CA GLU A 150 4.40 -1.79 15.34
C GLU A 150 2.93 -1.36 15.56
N HIS A 151 2.31 -0.70 14.57
CA HIS A 151 0.93 -0.20 14.63
C HIS A 151 0.09 -0.80 13.49
N GLN A 152 -0.39 -2.03 13.72
CA GLN A 152 -1.20 -2.76 12.76
C GLN A 152 -2.68 -2.39 12.93
N LEU A 153 -3.43 -2.39 11.82
CA LEU A 153 -4.88 -2.22 11.79
C LEU A 153 -5.62 -3.37 12.48
N ASP A 154 -5.02 -4.57 12.47
CA ASP A 154 -5.54 -5.74 13.16
C ASP A 154 -4.38 -6.54 13.79
N PRO A 155 -4.52 -7.04 15.05
CA PRO A 155 -3.47 -7.82 15.71
C PRO A 155 -3.02 -9.07 14.93
N SER A 156 -3.87 -9.64 14.07
CA SER A 156 -3.53 -10.81 13.25
C SER A 156 -2.49 -10.51 12.16
N HIS A 157 -2.23 -9.22 11.86
CA HIS A 157 -1.22 -8.79 10.90
C HIS A 157 0.21 -8.90 11.43
N ALA A 158 0.38 -8.92 12.76
CA ALA A 158 1.69 -8.89 13.42
C ALA A 158 2.64 -10.03 12.98
N ASP A 159 2.10 -11.20 12.61
CA ASP A 159 2.92 -12.33 12.16
C ASP A 159 3.73 -12.00 10.90
N LEU A 160 3.18 -11.19 9.97
CA LEU A 160 3.87 -10.78 8.74
C LEU A 160 5.24 -10.13 9.03
N TYR A 161 5.33 -9.35 10.10
CA TYR A 161 6.52 -8.57 10.46
C TYR A 161 7.58 -9.39 11.22
N THR A 162 7.33 -10.69 11.41
CA THR A 162 8.28 -11.63 12.00
C THR A 162 9.11 -12.34 10.92
N VAL A 163 10.22 -12.96 11.33
CA VAL A 163 11.02 -13.83 10.44
C VAL A 163 10.16 -14.97 9.85
N HIS A 164 9.21 -15.49 10.63
CA HIS A 164 8.29 -16.54 10.17
C HIS A 164 7.38 -16.04 9.04
N GLY A 165 6.66 -14.93 9.25
CA GLY A 165 5.74 -14.37 8.26
C GLY A 165 6.46 -13.88 7.02
N LEU A 166 7.63 -13.22 7.17
CA LEU A 166 8.48 -12.81 6.06
C LEU A 166 8.99 -14.01 5.24
N THR A 167 9.29 -15.13 5.90
CA THR A 167 9.68 -16.40 5.23
C THR A 167 8.52 -16.96 4.42
N ALA A 168 7.30 -16.90 4.94
CA ALA A 168 6.10 -17.32 4.22
C ALA A 168 5.84 -16.39 3.00
N LEU A 169 5.89 -15.06 3.20
CA LEU A 169 5.74 -14.08 2.11
C LEU A 169 6.78 -14.31 1.01
N LYS A 170 8.03 -14.57 1.39
CA LYS A 170 9.11 -14.81 0.42
C LYS A 170 8.80 -15.94 -0.57
N GLN A 171 8.04 -16.97 -0.16
CA GLN A 171 7.65 -18.07 -1.05
C GLN A 171 6.75 -17.61 -2.20
N HIS A 172 6.06 -16.47 -2.06
CA HIS A 172 5.26 -15.86 -3.11
C HIS A 172 6.08 -15.02 -4.11
N LEU A 173 7.38 -14.83 -3.87
CA LEU A 173 8.29 -14.17 -4.78
C LEU A 173 8.98 -15.17 -5.70
N ARG A 174 9.20 -14.77 -6.93
CA ARG A 174 10.08 -15.46 -7.88
C ARG A 174 11.55 -15.26 -7.48
N PRO A 175 12.48 -16.11 -7.93
CA PRO A 175 13.91 -15.85 -7.76
C PRO A 175 14.29 -14.44 -8.20
N GLY A 176 15.05 -13.73 -7.38
CA GLY A 176 15.39 -12.31 -7.59
C GLY A 176 14.24 -11.32 -7.32
N GLY A 177 13.10 -11.80 -6.84
CA GLY A 177 11.92 -10.98 -6.55
C GLY A 177 12.11 -10.01 -5.39
N VAL A 178 11.29 -8.98 -5.34
CA VAL A 178 11.39 -7.88 -4.39
C VAL A 178 10.15 -7.82 -3.50
N PHE A 179 10.37 -7.67 -2.22
CA PHE A 179 9.38 -7.23 -1.24
C PHE A 179 9.65 -5.78 -0.89
N ALA A 180 8.63 -4.92 -0.92
CA ALA A 180 8.72 -3.57 -0.40
C ALA A 180 7.52 -3.26 0.51
N LEU A 181 7.78 -2.49 1.57
CA LEU A 181 6.80 -2.16 2.61
C LEU A 181 6.85 -0.66 2.92
N TRP A 182 5.68 -0.03 2.95
CA TRP A 182 5.49 1.31 3.48
C TRP A 182 5.32 1.30 5.01
N SER A 183 5.81 2.33 5.68
CA SER A 183 5.63 2.55 7.12
C SER A 183 5.64 4.04 7.45
N ASP A 184 4.73 4.48 8.31
CA ASP A 184 4.69 5.86 8.82
C ASP A 184 5.85 6.16 9.80
N ASP A 185 6.40 5.14 10.43
CA ASP A 185 7.48 5.27 11.40
C ASP A 185 8.87 5.42 10.75
N ALA A 186 9.84 5.93 11.52
CA ALA A 186 11.24 5.88 11.15
C ALA A 186 11.73 4.43 11.01
N PRO A 187 12.85 4.17 10.28
CA PRO A 187 13.37 2.81 10.11
C PRO A 187 13.58 2.10 11.43
N LEU A 188 12.91 0.96 11.64
CA LEU A 188 12.96 0.17 12.86
C LEU A 188 14.09 -0.88 12.77
N PRO A 189 15.17 -0.78 13.60
CA PRO A 189 16.30 -1.70 13.50
C PRO A 189 15.95 -3.18 13.70
N SER A 190 14.96 -3.48 14.57
CA SER A 190 14.50 -4.85 14.81
C SER A 190 13.83 -5.46 13.58
N PHE A 191 13.05 -4.65 12.83
CA PHE A 191 12.41 -5.12 11.60
C PHE A 191 13.44 -5.28 10.47
N VAL A 192 14.40 -4.36 10.33
CA VAL A 192 15.54 -4.52 9.41
C VAL A 192 16.28 -5.83 9.68
N ALA A 193 16.59 -6.12 10.95
CA ALA A 193 17.24 -7.38 11.33
C ALA A 193 16.40 -8.63 11.02
N SER A 194 15.06 -8.52 11.07
CA SER A 194 14.17 -9.61 10.64
C SER A 194 14.20 -9.81 9.13
N LEU A 195 14.20 -8.71 8.35
CA LEU A 195 14.34 -8.76 6.89
C LEU A 195 15.68 -9.36 6.46
N GLU A 196 16.79 -8.96 7.09
CA GLU A 196 18.15 -9.46 6.79
C GLU A 196 18.32 -10.97 7.07
N GLN A 197 17.51 -11.55 7.95
CA GLN A 197 17.48 -13.01 8.16
C GLN A 197 16.78 -13.77 7.04
N VAL A 198 15.96 -13.10 6.23
CA VAL A 198 15.11 -13.74 5.22
C VAL A 198 15.56 -13.43 3.80
N PHE A 199 15.97 -12.19 3.55
CA PHE A 199 16.30 -11.68 2.22
C PHE A 199 17.81 -11.47 2.04
N ALA A 200 18.27 -11.52 0.81
CA ALA A 200 19.69 -11.40 0.46
C ALA A 200 20.20 -9.96 0.57
N SER A 201 19.35 -8.98 0.31
CA SER A 201 19.68 -7.57 0.51
C SER A 201 18.47 -6.82 1.05
N VAL A 202 18.73 -5.83 1.91
CA VAL A 202 17.72 -5.00 2.57
C VAL A 202 18.19 -3.55 2.54
N GLU A 203 17.30 -2.66 2.15
CA GLU A 203 17.49 -1.22 2.20
C GLU A 203 16.29 -0.57 2.91
N SER A 204 16.56 0.52 3.64
CA SER A 204 15.52 1.36 4.26
C SER A 204 15.69 2.77 3.75
N HIS A 205 14.65 3.28 3.08
CA HIS A 205 14.63 4.62 2.51
C HIS A 205 13.73 5.52 3.32
N VAL A 206 14.27 6.61 3.85
CA VAL A 206 13.47 7.66 4.48
C VAL A 206 12.97 8.60 3.39
N VAL A 207 11.67 8.59 3.17
CA VAL A 207 10.97 9.45 2.21
C VAL A 207 10.53 10.71 2.92
N SER A 208 11.06 11.86 2.53
CA SER A 208 10.73 13.16 3.14
C SER A 208 9.86 13.98 2.20
N PHE A 209 8.85 14.65 2.75
CA PHE A 209 7.98 15.54 2.00
C PHE A 209 7.57 16.75 2.84
N ASP A 210 7.30 17.86 2.15
CA ASP A 210 6.84 19.09 2.81
C ASP A 210 5.44 18.87 3.40
N ASN A 211 5.30 19.14 4.71
CA ASN A 211 4.02 19.09 5.40
C ASN A 211 3.53 20.51 5.69
N PHE A 212 2.74 21.03 4.78
CA PHE A 212 2.20 22.39 4.89
C PHE A 212 1.16 22.56 6.01
N LEU A 213 0.63 21.47 6.58
CA LEU A 213 -0.28 21.54 7.74
C LEU A 213 0.49 21.86 9.03
N THR A 214 1.69 21.30 9.17
CA THR A 214 2.56 21.54 10.33
C THR A 214 3.58 22.66 10.07
N GLY A 215 3.77 23.07 8.81
CA GLY A 215 4.78 24.04 8.40
C GLY A 215 6.21 23.48 8.45
N GLY A 216 6.36 22.15 8.37
CA GLY A 216 7.64 21.45 8.45
C GLY A 216 7.78 20.36 7.39
N VAL A 217 8.63 19.39 7.69
CA VAL A 217 8.86 18.18 6.87
C VAL A 217 8.33 16.98 7.63
N SER A 218 7.58 16.12 6.97
CA SER A 218 7.21 14.79 7.44
C SER A 218 8.04 13.73 6.73
N THR A 219 8.14 12.56 7.34
CA THR A 219 8.91 11.45 6.80
C THR A 219 8.16 10.14 6.99
N ASN A 220 8.23 9.29 5.98
CA ASN A 220 7.82 7.89 6.06
C ASN A 220 9.02 7.00 5.71
N THR A 221 8.90 5.70 5.93
CA THR A 221 9.93 4.73 5.56
C THR A 221 9.41 3.79 4.49
N VAL A 222 10.24 3.53 3.48
CA VAL A 222 10.05 2.43 2.54
C VAL A 222 11.17 1.42 2.76
N TYR A 223 10.80 0.22 3.18
CA TYR A 223 11.71 -0.91 3.23
C TYR A 223 11.71 -1.63 1.89
N VAL A 224 12.88 -1.99 1.38
CA VAL A 224 13.04 -2.76 0.15
C VAL A 224 13.93 -3.96 0.44
N ALA A 225 13.40 -5.15 0.23
CA ALA A 225 14.11 -6.41 0.49
C ALA A 225 14.08 -7.29 -0.76
N ARG A 226 15.21 -7.82 -1.16
CA ARG A 226 15.36 -8.63 -2.39
C ARG A 226 15.74 -10.05 -2.06
N GLN A 227 15.08 -10.98 -2.73
CA GLN A 227 15.41 -12.40 -2.76
C GLN A 227 16.61 -12.64 -3.72
N ASP A 228 17.38 -13.71 -3.48
CA ASP A 228 18.44 -14.20 -4.40
C ASP A 228 17.88 -14.65 -5.75
#